data_6cb34ae6bf11bd2b73111c73e5770ea2
#
_entry.id   6cb34ae6bf11bd2b73111c73e5770ea2
#
_cell.length_a   1.000
_cell.length_b   1.000
_cell.length_c   1.000
_cell.angle_alpha   90.00
_cell.angle_beta   90.00
_cell.angle_gamma   90.00
#
_symmetry.space_group_name_H-M   'P 1'
#
loop_
_entity.id
_entity.type
_entity.pdbx_description
1 polymer ?
#
loop_
_entity_poly.entity_id
_entity_poly.type
_entity_poly.pdbx_seq_one_letter_code
_entity_poly.pdbx_strand_id
1 'polypeptide(L)'
;MVAEDIPLNQLLMKTLLDDFGFERDIAANGKIAIEKLQKKSYDIILMDLQMPEMNGFETTQYIRNTMNSKIPIIALTADVTTVDLAKCKAVGMNDYIAKPVDERLLYNKIVGLVKKPLPTKYIDPQKEGDGEPENSRIINLDYLARRTKSNPKLMTEMISLYLEQTPPLVIAMNQGIENNDMKLLYSSVHKLIPSFSIMGISVDYENYAKQVQEFASTHNQSVGIKDLVLKLGSACNQACKELEEELIELNKQAHE
;
A
#
# COMPACT_ATOMS: atom_id res chain seq x y z
N MET A 1 -8.76 10.13 8.83
CA MET A 1 -9.38 9.02 8.05
C MET A 1 -8.40 8.53 7.01
N VAL A 2 -8.37 7.23 6.73
CA VAL A 2 -7.60 6.60 5.63
C VAL A 2 -8.60 6.01 4.63
N ALA A 3 -8.48 6.36 3.35
CA ALA A 3 -9.19 5.76 2.24
C ALA A 3 -8.21 4.91 1.44
N GLU A 4 -8.37 3.59 1.50
CA GLU A 4 -7.47 2.58 0.93
C GLU A 4 -8.26 1.29 0.71
N ASP A 5 -8.17 0.66 -0.45
CA ASP A 5 -8.96 -0.54 -0.77
C ASP A 5 -8.26 -1.86 -0.43
N ILE A 6 -6.94 -1.87 -0.32
CA ILE A 6 -6.15 -3.09 -0.09
C ILE A 6 -6.02 -3.37 1.42
N PRO A 7 -6.58 -4.49 1.95
CA PRO A 7 -6.57 -4.78 3.38
C PRO A 7 -5.18 -4.80 4.02
N LEU A 8 -4.16 -5.29 3.33
CA LEU A 8 -2.78 -5.28 3.84
C LEU A 8 -2.25 -3.84 4.01
N ASN A 9 -2.55 -2.94 3.07
CA ASN A 9 -2.20 -1.52 3.19
C ASN A 9 -3.00 -0.84 4.30
N GLN A 10 -4.29 -1.18 4.45
CA GLN A 10 -5.12 -0.68 5.55
C GLN A 10 -4.53 -1.06 6.91
N LEU A 11 -4.08 -2.32 7.06
CA LEU A 11 -3.44 -2.80 8.29
C LEU A 11 -2.13 -2.06 8.56
N LEU A 12 -1.30 -1.86 7.54
CA LEU A 12 -0.07 -1.07 7.66
C LEU A 12 -0.37 0.35 8.13
N MET A 13 -1.29 1.05 7.46
CA MET A 13 -1.65 2.43 7.80
C MET A 13 -2.24 2.52 9.21
N LYS A 14 -3.07 1.53 9.60
CA LYS A 14 -3.61 1.41 10.95
C LYS A 14 -2.49 1.32 11.97
N THR A 15 -1.53 0.43 11.76
CA THR A 15 -0.39 0.22 12.67
C THR A 15 0.44 1.51 12.82
N LEU A 16 0.81 2.15 11.70
CA LEU A 16 1.58 3.40 11.73
C LEU A 16 0.85 4.53 12.47
N LEU A 17 -0.43 4.71 12.22
CA LEU A 17 -1.21 5.76 12.88
C LEU A 17 -1.43 5.48 14.36
N ASP A 18 -1.62 4.22 14.76
CA ASP A 18 -1.69 3.81 16.17
C ASP A 18 -0.35 4.07 16.89
N ASP A 19 0.77 3.77 16.26
CA ASP A 19 2.12 4.06 16.77
C ASP A 19 2.35 5.55 16.98
N PHE A 20 1.83 6.37 16.08
CA PHE A 20 1.87 7.83 16.23
C PHE A 20 0.88 8.38 17.28
N GLY A 21 -0.02 7.54 17.79
CA GLY A 21 -1.07 7.95 18.73
C GLY A 21 -2.23 8.69 18.07
N PHE A 22 -2.45 8.51 16.77
CA PHE A 22 -3.57 9.13 16.06
C PHE A 22 -4.80 8.22 16.05
N GLU A 23 -5.97 8.81 16.30
CA GLU A 23 -7.23 8.14 16.02
C GLU A 23 -7.45 8.02 14.52
N ARG A 24 -7.95 6.87 14.07
CA ARG A 24 -8.16 6.61 12.64
C ARG A 24 -9.47 5.87 12.39
N ASP A 25 -10.05 6.13 11.22
CA ASP A 25 -11.11 5.34 10.58
C ASP A 25 -10.63 4.93 9.19
N ILE A 26 -11.02 3.73 8.75
CA ILE A 26 -10.68 3.18 7.43
C ILE A 26 -11.92 3.24 6.54
N ALA A 27 -11.75 3.65 5.29
CA ALA A 27 -12.73 3.59 4.22
C ALA A 27 -12.16 2.78 3.05
N ALA A 28 -12.85 1.73 2.61
CA ALA A 28 -12.35 0.84 1.56
C ALA A 28 -12.53 1.39 0.14
N ASN A 29 -13.18 2.53 -0.03
CA ASN A 29 -13.32 3.25 -1.30
C ASN A 29 -13.80 4.69 -1.06
N GLY A 30 -13.90 5.47 -2.14
CA GLY A 30 -14.30 6.87 -2.06
C GLY A 30 -15.75 7.08 -1.60
N LYS A 31 -16.67 6.19 -1.93
CA LYS A 31 -18.08 6.29 -1.48
C LYS A 31 -18.19 6.15 0.02
N ILE A 32 -17.52 5.13 0.59
CA ILE A 32 -17.47 4.91 2.04
C ILE A 32 -16.79 6.09 2.74
N ALA A 33 -15.75 6.67 2.13
CA ALA A 33 -15.09 7.86 2.67
C ALA A 33 -16.05 9.04 2.77
N ILE A 34 -16.86 9.30 1.75
CA ILE A 34 -17.88 10.35 1.74
C ILE A 34 -18.95 10.10 2.79
N GLU A 35 -19.48 8.88 2.90
CA GLU A 35 -20.48 8.51 3.91
C GLU A 35 -19.97 8.75 5.33
N LYS A 36 -18.71 8.44 5.59
CA LYS A 36 -18.07 8.69 6.89
C LYS A 36 -17.91 10.18 7.16
N LEU A 37 -17.51 10.98 6.17
CA LEU A 37 -17.40 12.44 6.27
C LEU A 37 -18.75 13.13 6.55
N GLN A 38 -19.84 12.56 6.10
CA GLN A 38 -21.19 13.08 6.39
C GLN A 38 -21.61 12.84 7.86
N LYS A 39 -21.03 11.82 8.51
CA LYS A 39 -21.40 11.38 9.86
C LYS A 39 -20.44 11.88 10.94
N LYS A 40 -19.18 12.12 10.58
CA LYS A 40 -18.10 12.43 11.53
C LYS A 40 -17.11 13.42 10.91
N SER A 41 -16.60 14.33 11.73
CA SER A 41 -15.51 15.24 11.34
C SER A 41 -14.15 14.54 11.48
N TYR A 42 -13.24 14.84 10.58
CA TYR A 42 -11.86 14.37 10.59
C TYR A 42 -10.91 15.56 10.44
N ASP A 43 -9.70 15.43 10.97
CA ASP A 43 -8.68 16.48 10.88
C ASP A 43 -7.88 16.40 9.57
N ILE A 44 -7.78 15.18 8.98
CA ILE A 44 -7.03 14.91 7.75
C ILE A 44 -7.56 13.64 7.08
N ILE A 45 -7.37 13.55 5.76
CA ILE A 45 -7.62 12.35 4.96
C ILE A 45 -6.31 11.92 4.30
N LEU A 46 -5.95 10.65 4.47
CA LEU A 46 -4.95 9.95 3.65
C LEU A 46 -5.73 9.22 2.57
N MET A 47 -5.51 9.57 1.31
CA MET A 47 -6.35 9.18 0.18
C MET A 47 -5.56 8.40 -0.85
N ASP A 48 -5.84 7.11 -0.99
CA ASP A 48 -5.36 6.37 -2.15
C ASP A 48 -5.97 6.92 -3.44
N LEU A 49 -5.16 7.07 -4.45
CA LEU A 49 -5.60 7.55 -5.75
C LEU A 49 -6.37 6.49 -6.54
N GLN A 50 -6.04 5.21 -6.34
CA GLN A 50 -6.63 4.10 -7.10
C GLN A 50 -7.45 3.19 -6.20
N MET A 51 -8.75 3.42 -6.20
CA MET A 51 -9.72 2.61 -5.46
C MET A 51 -10.88 2.22 -6.40
N PRO A 52 -11.55 1.08 -6.15
CA PRO A 52 -12.75 0.68 -6.88
C PRO A 52 -13.93 1.60 -6.57
N GLU A 53 -14.96 1.57 -7.41
CA GLU A 53 -16.23 2.30 -7.34
C GLU A 53 -16.09 3.82 -7.44
N MET A 54 -15.20 4.44 -6.69
CA MET A 54 -14.90 5.86 -6.70
C MET A 54 -13.45 6.08 -6.29
N ASN A 55 -12.64 6.54 -7.21
CA ASN A 55 -11.21 6.75 -7.03
C ASN A 55 -10.90 8.01 -6.18
N GLY A 56 -9.62 8.19 -5.80
CA GLY A 56 -9.22 9.30 -4.92
C GLY A 56 -9.39 10.68 -5.54
N PHE A 57 -9.26 10.81 -6.86
CA PHE A 57 -9.49 12.09 -7.56
C PHE A 57 -10.97 12.47 -7.54
N GLU A 58 -11.85 11.55 -7.91
CA GLU A 58 -13.30 11.74 -7.88
C GLU A 58 -13.79 12.05 -6.47
N THR A 59 -13.29 11.32 -5.49
CA THR A 59 -13.60 11.53 -4.07
C THR A 59 -13.19 12.93 -3.61
N THR A 60 -11.97 13.36 -3.96
CA THR A 60 -11.47 14.69 -3.60
C THR A 60 -12.30 15.79 -4.28
N GLN A 61 -12.63 15.65 -5.56
CA GLN A 61 -13.51 16.61 -6.25
C GLN A 61 -14.87 16.72 -5.58
N TYR A 62 -15.47 15.60 -5.18
CA TYR A 62 -16.74 15.61 -4.45
C TYR A 62 -16.62 16.33 -3.10
N ILE A 63 -15.57 16.04 -2.33
CA ILE A 63 -15.30 16.69 -1.04
C ILE A 63 -15.13 18.20 -1.22
N ARG A 64 -14.44 18.65 -2.26
CA ARG A 64 -14.19 20.07 -2.52
C ARG A 64 -15.43 20.79 -3.07
N ASN A 65 -16.06 20.23 -4.10
CA ASN A 65 -17.07 20.92 -4.89
C ASN A 65 -18.50 20.72 -4.34
N THR A 66 -18.80 19.52 -3.80
CA THR A 66 -20.16 19.19 -3.33
C THR A 66 -20.29 19.41 -1.83
N MET A 67 -19.31 18.93 -1.04
CA MET A 67 -19.33 19.12 0.41
C MET A 67 -18.74 20.47 0.84
N ASN A 68 -18.13 21.22 -0.08
CA ASN A 68 -17.45 22.51 0.17
C ASN A 68 -16.44 22.43 1.34
N SER A 69 -15.80 21.29 1.51
CA SER A 69 -14.90 21.02 2.62
C SER A 69 -13.45 21.36 2.26
N LYS A 70 -12.75 22.03 3.18
CA LYS A 70 -11.31 22.35 3.10
C LYS A 70 -10.44 21.40 3.91
N ILE A 71 -10.97 20.25 4.35
CA ILE A 71 -10.20 19.27 5.11
C ILE A 71 -8.89 18.93 4.38
N PRO A 72 -7.75 18.89 5.07
CA PRO A 72 -6.49 18.47 4.46
C PRO A 72 -6.59 17.07 3.88
N ILE A 73 -6.08 16.88 2.65
CA ILE A 73 -6.03 15.60 1.96
C ILE A 73 -4.59 15.38 1.49
N ILE A 74 -3.99 14.27 1.93
CA ILE A 74 -2.70 13.76 1.42
C ILE A 74 -2.99 12.60 0.49
N ALA A 75 -2.53 12.70 -0.77
CA ALA A 75 -2.59 11.59 -1.72
C ALA A 75 -1.60 10.49 -1.33
N LEU A 76 -2.01 9.22 -1.40
CA LEU A 76 -1.13 8.06 -1.39
C LEU A 76 -1.04 7.55 -2.83
N THR A 77 0.15 7.52 -3.41
CA THR A 77 0.33 7.18 -4.83
C THR A 77 1.44 6.16 -5.03
N ALA A 78 1.21 5.20 -5.92
CA ALA A 78 2.27 4.27 -6.36
C ALA A 78 3.27 4.94 -7.31
N ASP A 79 2.86 6.05 -7.96
CA ASP A 79 3.66 6.74 -8.97
C ASP A 79 3.75 8.23 -8.68
N VAL A 80 4.98 8.76 -8.64
CA VAL A 80 5.23 10.20 -8.45
C VAL A 80 5.58 10.82 -9.81
N THR A 81 4.66 10.71 -10.77
CA THR A 81 4.85 11.41 -12.04
C THR A 81 4.47 12.89 -11.89
N THR A 82 5.10 13.75 -12.69
CA THR A 82 4.76 15.19 -12.74
C THR A 82 3.30 15.42 -13.12
N VAL A 83 2.73 14.50 -13.93
CA VAL A 83 1.32 14.55 -14.37
C VAL A 83 0.38 14.24 -13.23
N ASP A 84 0.66 13.24 -12.40
CA ASP A 84 -0.21 12.88 -11.28
C ASP A 84 -0.13 13.92 -10.16
N LEU A 85 1.02 14.50 -9.91
CA LEU A 85 1.17 15.61 -8.98
C LEU A 85 0.38 16.86 -9.41
N ALA A 86 0.41 17.17 -10.71
CA ALA A 86 -0.39 18.26 -11.26
C ALA A 86 -1.90 18.00 -11.10
N LYS A 87 -2.36 16.77 -11.33
CA LYS A 87 -3.75 16.35 -11.12
C LYS A 87 -4.16 16.43 -9.65
N CYS A 88 -3.33 15.92 -8.73
CA CYS A 88 -3.59 16.01 -7.28
C CYS A 88 -3.82 17.47 -6.86
N LYS A 89 -2.95 18.38 -7.30
CA LYS A 89 -3.06 19.80 -7.01
C LYS A 89 -4.30 20.42 -7.65
N ALA A 90 -4.61 20.05 -8.89
CA ALA A 90 -5.77 20.57 -9.63
C ALA A 90 -7.12 20.21 -8.96
N VAL A 91 -7.25 19.01 -8.39
CA VAL A 91 -8.45 18.60 -7.66
C VAL A 91 -8.50 19.12 -6.22
N GLY A 92 -7.44 19.79 -5.74
CA GLY A 92 -7.40 20.42 -4.43
C GLY A 92 -6.87 19.53 -3.29
N MET A 93 -6.03 18.52 -3.59
CA MET A 93 -5.24 17.82 -2.58
C MET A 93 -4.13 18.74 -2.05
N ASN A 94 -3.75 18.56 -0.79
CA ASN A 94 -2.81 19.43 -0.09
C ASN A 94 -1.37 18.96 -0.21
N ASP A 95 -1.17 17.64 -0.28
CA ASP A 95 0.14 17.01 -0.35
C ASP A 95 0.03 15.59 -0.91
N TYR A 96 1.17 14.89 -1.07
CA TYR A 96 1.23 13.50 -1.52
C TYR A 96 2.34 12.72 -0.81
N ILE A 97 2.21 11.40 -0.78
CA ILE A 97 3.22 10.45 -0.31
C ILE A 97 3.30 9.30 -1.31
N ALA A 98 4.51 8.99 -1.74
CA ALA A 98 4.76 7.82 -2.58
C ALA A 98 4.59 6.54 -1.76
N LYS A 99 3.99 5.52 -2.35
CA LYS A 99 4.05 4.14 -1.84
C LYS A 99 5.36 3.49 -2.33
N PRO A 100 6.10 2.76 -1.49
CA PRO A 100 5.79 2.41 -0.10
C PRO A 100 5.90 3.60 0.85
N VAL A 101 4.97 3.68 1.80
CA VAL A 101 4.86 4.82 2.72
C VAL A 101 6.03 4.85 3.69
N ASP A 102 6.81 5.92 3.64
CA ASP A 102 7.84 6.23 4.62
C ASP A 102 7.20 6.79 5.91
N GLU A 103 7.50 6.18 7.04
CA GLU A 103 6.90 6.51 8.34
C GLU A 103 7.19 7.95 8.77
N ARG A 104 8.44 8.40 8.63
CA ARG A 104 8.84 9.77 8.99
C ARG A 104 8.14 10.81 8.13
N LEU A 105 8.13 10.55 6.82
CA LEU A 105 7.51 11.45 5.88
C LEU A 105 6.00 11.56 6.16
N LEU A 106 5.33 10.41 6.43
CA LEU A 106 3.93 10.37 6.79
C LEU A 106 3.66 11.20 8.05
N TYR A 107 4.40 10.94 9.14
CA TYR A 107 4.26 11.67 10.39
C TYR A 107 4.43 13.19 10.17
N ASN A 108 5.54 13.60 9.55
CA ASN A 108 5.85 15.02 9.34
C ASN A 108 4.79 15.73 8.49
N LYS A 109 4.25 15.08 7.44
CA LYS A 109 3.22 15.67 6.60
C LYS A 109 1.87 15.78 7.32
N ILE A 110 1.48 14.78 8.12
CA ILE A 110 0.27 14.86 8.96
C ILE A 110 0.40 16.03 9.93
N VAL A 111 1.49 16.09 10.68
CA VAL A 111 1.77 17.13 11.67
C VAL A 111 1.78 18.52 11.04
N GLY A 112 2.40 18.65 9.89
CA GLY A 112 2.48 19.94 9.17
C GLY A 112 1.13 20.48 8.70
N LEU A 113 0.15 19.59 8.44
CA LEU A 113 -1.18 19.97 7.98
C LEU A 113 -2.23 20.07 9.09
N VAL A 114 -2.09 19.25 10.14
CA VAL A 114 -3.00 19.24 11.31
C VAL A 114 -2.44 20.17 12.38
N LYS A 115 -2.90 21.42 12.43
CA LYS A 115 -2.47 22.45 13.37
C LYS A 115 -3.00 22.22 14.80
N LYS A 116 -2.94 21.01 15.33
CA LYS A 116 -3.37 20.67 16.71
C LYS A 116 -2.17 20.19 17.54
N PRO A 117 -2.20 20.35 18.91
CA PRO A 117 -1.20 19.73 19.77
C PRO A 117 -1.20 18.22 19.58
N LEU A 118 -0.03 17.65 19.32
CA LEU A 118 0.14 16.25 18.96
C LEU A 118 0.49 15.39 20.18
N PRO A 119 0.16 14.10 20.17
CA PRO A 119 0.65 13.17 21.17
C PRO A 119 2.19 13.09 21.12
N THR A 120 2.86 13.23 22.24
CA THR A 120 4.32 13.30 22.41
C THR A 120 5.01 11.93 22.34
N LYS A 121 4.59 11.00 21.50
CA LYS A 121 5.08 9.61 21.57
C LYS A 121 5.91 9.11 20.39
N TYR A 122 6.26 9.94 19.41
CA TYR A 122 7.13 9.46 18.33
C TYR A 122 8.60 9.50 18.77
N ILE A 123 9.17 8.32 19.08
CA ILE A 123 10.61 8.11 19.23
C ILE A 123 11.11 7.62 17.85
N ASP A 124 11.96 8.42 17.22
CA ASP A 124 12.57 8.14 15.93
C ASP A 124 13.33 6.80 15.94
N PRO A 125 12.92 5.77 15.18
CA PRO A 125 13.75 4.58 15.01
C PRO A 125 14.96 4.96 14.15
N GLN A 126 16.16 4.79 14.69
CA GLN A 126 17.41 5.06 13.99
C GLN A 126 17.46 4.26 12.67
N LYS A 127 17.99 4.89 11.62
CA LYS A 127 18.36 4.24 10.37
C LYS A 127 19.40 3.16 10.67
N GLU A 128 18.98 1.92 10.76
CA GLU A 128 19.87 0.78 10.57
C GLU A 128 19.62 0.23 9.17
N GLY A 129 20.70 0.02 8.44
CA GLY A 129 20.74 -0.18 7.01
C GLY A 129 19.93 -1.38 6.52
N ASP A 130 19.50 -1.26 5.28
CA ASP A 130 18.98 -2.35 4.46
C ASP A 130 20.10 -3.40 4.29
N GLY A 131 20.11 -4.41 5.17
CA GLY A 131 20.93 -5.59 4.99
C GLY A 131 20.37 -6.40 3.83
N GLU A 132 21.21 -6.67 2.83
CA GLU A 132 20.86 -7.65 1.79
C GLU A 132 20.53 -8.99 2.44
N PRO A 133 19.52 -9.73 1.94
CA PRO A 133 19.13 -11.01 2.52
C PRO A 133 20.28 -12.04 2.35
N GLU A 134 20.83 -12.49 3.46
CA GLU A 134 21.84 -13.58 3.53
C GLU A 134 21.17 -14.97 3.37
N ASN A 135 20.22 -15.16 2.48
CA ASN A 135 19.73 -16.51 2.17
C ASN A 135 18.89 -16.49 0.89
N SER A 136 18.74 -17.63 0.24
CA SER A 136 17.95 -17.90 -0.97
C SER A 136 16.44 -17.62 -0.84
N ARG A 137 16.00 -16.92 0.20
CA ARG A 137 14.60 -16.56 0.44
C ARG A 137 14.21 -15.31 -0.35
N ILE A 138 12.97 -15.31 -0.83
CA ILE A 138 12.36 -14.16 -1.53
C ILE A 138 11.96 -13.07 -0.52
N ILE A 139 11.51 -13.48 0.67
CA ILE A 139 11.05 -12.57 1.74
C ILE A 139 12.17 -12.26 2.72
N ASN A 140 12.12 -11.06 3.31
CA ASN A 140 13.00 -10.66 4.39
C ASN A 140 12.22 -10.64 5.72
N LEU A 141 12.32 -11.74 6.47
CA LEU A 141 11.62 -11.91 7.76
C LEU A 141 12.10 -10.90 8.81
N ASP A 142 13.38 -10.54 8.83
CA ASP A 142 13.92 -9.54 9.76
C ASP A 142 13.29 -8.16 9.47
N TYR A 143 13.10 -7.83 8.20
CA TYR A 143 12.40 -6.61 7.81
C TYR A 143 10.95 -6.63 8.31
N LEU A 144 10.22 -7.73 8.10
CA LEU A 144 8.86 -7.89 8.57
C LEU A 144 8.78 -7.84 10.11
N ALA A 145 9.71 -8.50 10.81
CA ALA A 145 9.81 -8.45 12.27
C ALA A 145 10.03 -7.03 12.79
N ARG A 146 10.96 -6.27 12.18
CA ARG A 146 11.18 -4.85 12.53
C ARG A 146 9.92 -4.02 12.30
N ARG A 147 9.25 -4.20 11.16
CA ARG A 147 8.05 -3.45 10.79
C ARG A 147 6.85 -3.73 11.71
N THR A 148 6.77 -4.94 12.23
CA THR A 148 5.75 -5.35 13.20
C THR A 148 6.21 -5.14 14.66
N LYS A 149 7.42 -4.59 14.88
CA LYS A 149 8.04 -4.45 16.21
C LYS A 149 8.10 -5.77 16.96
N SER A 150 8.36 -6.84 16.23
CA SER A 150 8.38 -8.22 16.72
C SER A 150 7.08 -8.62 17.45
N ASN A 151 5.95 -8.02 17.08
CA ASN A 151 4.64 -8.40 17.60
C ASN A 151 4.10 -9.62 16.83
N PRO A 152 4.07 -10.85 17.44
CA PRO A 152 3.72 -12.06 16.71
C PRO A 152 2.29 -12.02 16.15
N LYS A 153 1.35 -11.42 16.89
CA LYS A 153 -0.04 -11.31 16.45
C LYS A 153 -0.17 -10.43 15.21
N LEU A 154 0.51 -9.30 15.17
CA LEU A 154 0.51 -8.40 14.01
C LEU A 154 1.21 -9.04 12.81
N MET A 155 2.32 -9.74 13.06
CA MET A 155 3.06 -10.48 12.04
C MET A 155 2.19 -11.59 11.41
N THR A 156 1.50 -12.37 12.25
CA THR A 156 0.52 -13.39 11.82
C THR A 156 -0.60 -12.76 10.96
N GLU A 157 -1.16 -11.63 11.39
CA GLU A 157 -2.23 -10.94 10.67
C GLU A 157 -1.74 -10.43 9.29
N MET A 158 -0.55 -9.82 9.21
CA MET A 158 0.04 -9.38 7.95
C MET A 158 0.33 -10.53 6.99
N ILE A 159 0.94 -11.62 7.49
CA ILE A 159 1.21 -12.83 6.70
C ILE A 159 -0.10 -13.42 6.18
N SER A 160 -1.10 -13.58 7.02
CA SER A 160 -2.41 -14.15 6.63
C SER A 160 -3.08 -13.34 5.52
N LEU A 161 -3.05 -12.00 5.63
CA LEU A 161 -3.58 -11.11 4.59
C LEU A 161 -2.81 -11.23 3.27
N TYR A 162 -1.48 -11.35 3.33
CA TYR A 162 -0.68 -11.56 2.12
C TYR A 162 -1.04 -12.87 1.42
N LEU A 163 -1.14 -13.95 2.19
CA LEU A 163 -1.49 -15.29 1.69
C LEU A 163 -2.92 -15.35 1.10
N GLU A 164 -3.84 -14.57 1.64
CA GLU A 164 -5.21 -14.47 1.12
C GLU A 164 -5.27 -13.65 -0.19
N GLN A 165 -4.56 -12.52 -0.24
CA GLN A 165 -4.68 -11.57 -1.34
C GLN A 165 -3.83 -11.91 -2.56
N THR A 166 -2.63 -12.47 -2.36
CA THR A 166 -1.62 -12.62 -3.42
C THR A 166 -1.99 -13.68 -4.47
N PRO A 167 -2.45 -14.90 -4.12
CA PRO A 167 -2.75 -15.92 -5.14
C PRO A 167 -3.81 -15.49 -6.17
N PRO A 168 -4.97 -14.91 -5.80
CA PRO A 168 -5.94 -14.44 -6.80
C PRO A 168 -5.40 -13.30 -7.67
N LEU A 169 -4.51 -12.44 -7.16
CA LEU A 169 -3.88 -11.38 -7.96
C LEU A 169 -2.90 -11.95 -8.97
N VAL A 170 -2.13 -12.98 -8.62
CA VAL A 170 -1.23 -13.68 -9.54
C VAL A 170 -2.04 -14.37 -10.66
N ILE A 171 -3.15 -15.01 -10.34
CA ILE A 171 -4.04 -15.60 -11.33
C ILE A 171 -4.59 -14.52 -12.27
N ALA A 172 -5.09 -13.43 -11.74
CA ALA A 172 -5.63 -12.31 -12.53
C ALA A 172 -4.56 -11.66 -13.42
N MET A 173 -3.34 -11.50 -12.92
CA MET A 173 -2.19 -11.00 -13.70
C MET A 173 -1.89 -11.91 -14.90
N ASN A 174 -1.83 -13.22 -14.70
CA ASN A 174 -1.59 -14.19 -15.77
C ASN A 174 -2.74 -14.18 -16.80
N GLN A 175 -3.99 -14.17 -16.35
CA GLN A 175 -5.16 -14.05 -17.24
C GLN A 175 -5.15 -12.75 -18.04
N GLY A 176 -4.73 -11.64 -17.41
CA GLY A 176 -4.63 -10.35 -18.07
C GLY A 176 -3.66 -10.38 -19.26
N ILE A 177 -2.48 -10.95 -19.09
CA ILE A 177 -1.49 -11.05 -20.18
C ILE A 177 -1.88 -12.09 -21.25
N GLU A 178 -2.46 -13.23 -20.87
CA GLU A 178 -2.91 -14.27 -21.78
C GLU A 178 -4.07 -13.82 -22.66
N ASN A 179 -5.06 -13.14 -22.08
CA ASN A 179 -6.26 -12.68 -22.77
C ASN A 179 -6.11 -11.28 -23.38
N ASN A 180 -4.91 -10.67 -23.29
CA ASN A 180 -4.67 -9.29 -23.70
C ASN A 180 -5.60 -8.27 -23.02
N ASP A 181 -6.04 -8.57 -21.78
CA ASP A 181 -6.83 -7.66 -20.96
C ASP A 181 -5.90 -6.76 -20.14
N MET A 182 -5.51 -5.63 -20.76
CA MET A 182 -4.58 -4.69 -20.15
C MET A 182 -5.13 -4.03 -18.88
N LYS A 183 -6.45 -3.90 -18.77
CA LYS A 183 -7.08 -3.35 -17.57
C LYS A 183 -6.98 -4.31 -16.40
N LEU A 184 -7.21 -5.60 -16.62
CA LEU A 184 -7.05 -6.65 -15.61
C LEU A 184 -5.58 -6.78 -15.21
N LEU A 185 -4.66 -6.80 -16.18
CA LEU A 185 -3.22 -6.83 -15.93
C LEU A 185 -2.77 -5.65 -15.07
N TYR A 186 -3.14 -4.42 -15.45
CA TYR A 186 -2.81 -3.21 -14.71
C TYR A 186 -3.32 -3.27 -13.27
N SER A 187 -4.61 -3.58 -13.08
CA SER A 187 -5.23 -3.57 -11.74
C SER A 187 -4.66 -4.63 -10.80
N SER A 188 -4.34 -5.83 -11.32
CA SER A 188 -3.76 -6.91 -10.52
C SER A 188 -2.33 -6.59 -10.09
N VAL A 189 -1.50 -6.10 -11.01
CA VAL A 189 -0.11 -5.72 -10.71
C VAL A 189 -0.05 -4.51 -9.78
N HIS A 190 -0.91 -3.51 -10.00
CA HIS A 190 -1.02 -2.36 -9.11
C HIS A 190 -1.24 -2.76 -7.64
N LYS A 191 -2.09 -3.76 -7.41
CA LYS A 191 -2.38 -4.28 -6.06
C LYS A 191 -1.26 -5.13 -5.47
N LEU A 192 -0.41 -5.74 -6.31
CA LEU A 192 0.74 -6.52 -5.85
C LEU A 192 1.91 -5.64 -5.40
N ILE A 193 2.17 -4.52 -6.08
CA ILE A 193 3.35 -3.67 -5.83
C ILE A 193 3.52 -3.29 -4.35
N PRO A 194 2.51 -2.77 -3.62
CA PRO A 194 2.69 -2.40 -2.23
C PRO A 194 3.06 -3.56 -1.31
N SER A 195 2.61 -4.77 -1.63
CA SER A 195 2.87 -5.95 -0.81
C SER A 195 4.35 -6.36 -0.83
N PHE A 196 5.09 -6.07 -1.89
CA PHE A 196 6.51 -6.40 -1.99
C PHE A 196 7.33 -5.66 -0.93
N SER A 197 7.14 -4.35 -0.81
CA SER A 197 7.84 -3.57 0.21
C SER A 197 7.36 -3.89 1.63
N ILE A 198 6.11 -4.32 1.83
CA ILE A 198 5.58 -4.71 3.16
C ILE A 198 6.21 -6.02 3.63
N MET A 199 6.38 -6.99 2.73
CA MET A 199 6.96 -8.31 3.03
C MET A 199 8.49 -8.36 2.91
N GLY A 200 9.15 -7.25 2.58
CA GLY A 200 10.59 -7.21 2.39
C GLY A 200 11.06 -7.98 1.15
N ILE A 201 10.22 -8.09 0.14
CA ILE A 201 10.58 -8.66 -1.17
C ILE A 201 11.50 -7.66 -1.89
N SER A 202 12.55 -8.18 -2.57
CA SER A 202 13.56 -7.37 -3.24
C SER A 202 12.94 -6.29 -4.15
N VAL A 203 13.54 -5.11 -4.16
CA VAL A 203 13.18 -3.96 -5.00
C VAL A 203 13.20 -4.30 -6.50
N ASP A 204 13.95 -5.32 -6.91
CA ASP A 204 13.97 -5.76 -8.30
C ASP A 204 12.59 -6.27 -8.76
N TYR A 205 11.89 -7.02 -7.91
CA TYR A 205 10.53 -7.49 -8.23
C TYR A 205 9.52 -6.34 -8.24
N GLU A 206 9.69 -5.35 -7.37
CA GLU A 206 8.90 -4.12 -7.43
C GLU A 206 9.11 -3.37 -8.75
N ASN A 207 10.38 -3.26 -9.21
CA ASN A 207 10.72 -2.65 -10.49
C ASN A 207 10.16 -3.45 -11.68
N TYR A 208 10.20 -4.79 -11.65
CA TYR A 208 9.56 -5.60 -12.68
C TYR A 208 8.04 -5.39 -12.72
N ALA A 209 7.41 -5.32 -11.56
CA ALA A 209 5.97 -5.04 -11.47
C ALA A 209 5.61 -3.66 -12.03
N LYS A 210 6.40 -2.63 -11.74
CA LYS A 210 6.23 -1.28 -12.31
C LYS A 210 6.35 -1.28 -13.83
N GLN A 211 7.31 -2.02 -14.41
CA GLN A 211 7.44 -2.17 -15.87
C GLN A 211 6.21 -2.84 -16.49
N VAL A 212 5.68 -3.90 -15.86
CA VAL A 212 4.44 -4.56 -16.32
C VAL A 212 3.25 -3.63 -16.21
N GLN A 213 3.16 -2.85 -15.14
CA GLN A 213 2.10 -1.86 -14.93
C GLN A 213 2.15 -0.74 -15.99
N GLU A 214 3.34 -0.23 -16.30
CA GLU A 214 3.55 0.79 -17.33
C GLU A 214 3.17 0.26 -18.73
N PHE A 215 3.59 -0.95 -19.06
CA PHE A 215 3.18 -1.63 -20.30
C PHE A 215 1.64 -1.72 -20.39
N ALA A 216 0.98 -2.17 -19.34
CA ALA A 216 -0.48 -2.30 -19.32
C ALA A 216 -1.22 -0.97 -19.47
N SER A 217 -0.61 0.15 -19.03
CA SER A 217 -1.18 1.49 -19.15
C SER A 217 -0.96 2.16 -20.50
N THR A 218 0.21 1.95 -21.11
CA THR A 218 0.65 2.66 -22.33
C THR A 218 0.41 1.86 -23.61
N HIS A 219 0.22 0.54 -23.52
CA HIS A 219 0.12 -0.39 -24.66
C HIS A 219 1.35 -0.35 -25.58
N ASN A 220 2.46 0.19 -25.12
CA ASN A 220 3.71 0.20 -25.88
C ASN A 220 4.28 -1.21 -25.96
N GLN A 221 4.69 -1.63 -27.18
CA GLN A 221 5.33 -2.93 -27.33
C GLN A 221 6.62 -2.99 -26.50
N SER A 222 6.63 -3.82 -25.48
CA SER A 222 7.82 -4.11 -24.68
C SER A 222 8.20 -5.57 -24.86
N VAL A 223 9.42 -5.80 -25.31
CA VAL A 223 9.99 -7.15 -25.45
C VAL A 223 10.20 -7.71 -24.04
N GLY A 224 9.76 -8.95 -23.80
CA GLY A 224 10.01 -9.65 -22.52
C GLY A 224 8.97 -9.44 -21.43
N ILE A 225 7.85 -8.74 -21.66
CA ILE A 225 6.79 -8.54 -20.63
C ILE A 225 6.23 -9.86 -20.11
N LYS A 226 6.03 -10.85 -20.98
CA LYS A 226 5.56 -12.19 -20.56
C LYS A 226 6.54 -12.85 -19.58
N ASP A 227 7.84 -12.68 -19.82
CA ASP A 227 8.88 -13.22 -18.93
C ASP A 227 8.86 -12.50 -17.57
N LEU A 228 8.62 -11.18 -17.55
CA LEU A 228 8.47 -10.43 -16.29
C LEU A 228 7.24 -10.89 -15.51
N VAL A 229 6.11 -11.10 -16.17
CA VAL A 229 4.87 -11.64 -15.56
C VAL A 229 5.13 -13.02 -14.96
N LEU A 230 5.82 -13.90 -15.67
CA LEU A 230 6.19 -15.23 -15.16
C LEU A 230 7.14 -15.15 -13.95
N LYS A 231 8.14 -14.28 -13.99
CA LYS A 231 9.05 -14.04 -12.86
C LYS A 231 8.31 -13.52 -11.63
N LEU A 232 7.41 -12.57 -11.81
CA LEU A 232 6.57 -12.05 -10.73
C LEU A 232 5.68 -13.12 -10.12
N GLY A 233 5.01 -13.92 -10.97
CA GLY A 233 4.19 -15.03 -10.51
C GLY A 233 4.98 -16.08 -9.73
N SER A 234 6.18 -16.43 -10.21
CA SER A 234 7.09 -17.35 -9.52
C SER A 234 7.54 -16.80 -8.17
N ALA A 235 7.95 -15.53 -8.11
CA ALA A 235 8.36 -14.89 -6.87
C ALA A 235 7.23 -14.81 -5.84
N CYS A 236 6.02 -14.41 -6.25
CA CYS A 236 4.85 -14.39 -5.38
C CYS A 236 4.50 -15.78 -4.83
N ASN A 237 4.54 -16.81 -5.69
CA ASN A 237 4.27 -18.19 -5.26
C ASN A 237 5.34 -18.72 -4.28
N GLN A 238 6.61 -18.36 -4.49
CA GLN A 238 7.68 -18.72 -3.58
C GLN A 238 7.53 -17.97 -2.24
N ALA A 239 7.24 -16.67 -2.27
CA ALA A 239 6.97 -15.89 -1.08
C ALA A 239 5.78 -16.46 -0.27
N CYS A 240 4.71 -16.90 -0.94
CA CYS A 240 3.59 -17.56 -0.25
C CYS A 240 4.04 -18.82 0.50
N LYS A 241 4.86 -19.68 -0.12
CA LYS A 241 5.37 -20.91 0.54
C LYS A 241 6.22 -20.57 1.77
N GLU A 242 7.14 -19.62 1.64
CA GLU A 242 8.02 -19.19 2.73
C GLU A 242 7.21 -18.59 3.89
N LEU A 243 6.15 -17.83 3.60
CA LEU A 243 5.26 -17.24 4.60
C LEU A 243 4.32 -18.27 5.24
N GLU A 244 3.87 -19.30 4.51
CA GLU A 244 3.13 -20.42 5.08
C GLU A 244 3.96 -21.19 6.13
N GLU A 245 5.24 -21.44 5.83
CA GLU A 245 6.18 -22.05 6.78
C GLU A 245 6.35 -21.19 8.03
N GLU A 246 6.56 -19.88 7.86
CA GLU A 246 6.69 -18.95 8.98
C GLU A 246 5.44 -18.85 9.83
N LEU A 247 4.25 -18.87 9.22
CA LEU A 247 2.98 -18.83 9.91
C LEU A 247 2.79 -20.06 10.82
N ILE A 248 3.27 -21.23 10.37
CA ILE A 248 3.24 -22.47 11.18
C ILE A 248 4.13 -22.31 12.42
N GLU A 249 5.34 -21.74 12.26
CA GLU A 249 6.25 -21.53 13.38
C GLU A 249 5.71 -20.51 14.39
N LEU A 250 5.17 -19.38 13.90
CA LEU A 250 4.57 -18.36 14.78
C LEU A 250 3.38 -18.94 15.59
N ASN A 251 2.56 -19.80 14.98
CA ASN A 251 1.44 -20.43 15.68
C ASN A 251 1.89 -21.44 16.72
N LYS A 252 3.01 -22.16 16.53
CA LYS A 252 3.57 -23.06 17.55
C LYS A 252 4.05 -22.25 18.77
N GLN A 253 4.81 -21.17 18.54
CA GLN A 253 5.31 -20.31 19.61
C GLN A 253 4.22 -19.62 20.43
N ALA A 254 3.04 -19.38 19.84
CA ALA A 254 1.91 -18.77 20.53
C ALA A 254 1.17 -19.77 21.48
N HIS A 255 1.45 -21.08 21.38
CA HIS A 255 0.82 -22.14 22.18
C HIS A 255 1.79 -22.75 23.23
N GLU A 256 3.04 -22.32 23.27
CA GLU A 256 4.01 -22.59 24.33
C GLU A 256 3.99 -21.50 25.40
#